data_73a741b414f64c1e38bd74ac7a5cda88
#
_entry.id   73a741b414f64c1e38bd74ac7a5cda88
#
_cell.length_a   1.000
_cell.length_b   1.000
_cell.length_c   1.000
_cell.angle_alpha   90.00
_cell.angle_beta   90.00
_cell.angle_gamma   90.00
#
_symmetry.space_group_name_H-M   'P 1'
#
loop_
_entity.id
_entity.type
_entity.pdbx_description
1 polymer ?
#
loop_
_entity_poly.entity_id
_entity_poly.type
_entity_poly.pdbx_seq_one_letter_code
_entity_poly.pdbx_strand_id
1 'polypeptide(L)'
;MEQVPPSANRDGADAPTVVDAIDDRQNAITAAADALRAGGLVVLPTDTVYGLAADAFHQKGTARIFAAKQRSRSLPLPVLVRSPKQLLGLCTDLPPAAERLMAAYWPGPLTLVVPAQPAMQWDLGRTEGTIGVRMPLDDITLDVIRQVGPLAVTSANTSGSPAARTIDEAISQLGDSVDVYVDGGPREGGAASTVVDLTRGTATILRGGDLDEDDVAAVAEGELDPLEAAARWAERAAT
;
A
#
# COMPACT_ATOMS: atom_id res chain seq x y z
N MET A 1 -33.89 -2.85 -4.24
CA MET A 1 -33.35 -2.91 -2.87
C MET A 1 -32.93 -4.34 -2.64
N GLU A 2 -31.70 -4.64 -2.98
CA GLU A 2 -31.12 -5.98 -2.84
C GLU A 2 -30.51 -6.09 -1.45
N GLN A 3 -31.04 -6.99 -0.64
CA GLN A 3 -30.58 -7.22 0.74
C GLN A 3 -29.19 -7.87 0.70
N VAL A 4 -28.20 -7.18 1.28
CA VAL A 4 -26.88 -7.74 1.59
C VAL A 4 -27.10 -8.85 2.64
N PRO A 5 -26.63 -10.09 2.40
CA PRO A 5 -26.71 -11.14 3.41
C PRO A 5 -25.85 -10.77 4.63
N PRO A 6 -26.30 -11.14 5.85
CA PRO A 6 -25.53 -10.88 7.06
C PRO A 6 -24.19 -11.64 7.01
N SER A 7 -23.16 -11.00 7.54
CA SER A 7 -21.81 -11.55 7.70
C SER A 7 -21.88 -12.95 8.32
N ALA A 8 -21.24 -13.93 7.68
CA ALA A 8 -21.07 -15.27 8.25
C ALA A 8 -20.33 -15.14 9.58
N ASN A 9 -21.03 -15.46 10.65
CA ASN A 9 -20.48 -15.61 12.00
C ASN A 9 -19.39 -16.67 11.96
N ARG A 10 -18.14 -16.31 12.23
CA ARG A 10 -17.08 -17.28 12.56
C ARG A 10 -17.24 -17.63 14.03
N ASP A 11 -18.07 -18.63 14.33
CA ASP A 11 -18.08 -19.26 15.66
C ASP A 11 -16.71 -19.91 15.88
N GLY A 12 -15.85 -19.30 16.71
CA GLY A 12 -14.54 -19.80 17.12
C GLY A 12 -13.32 -19.04 16.55
N ALA A 13 -13.44 -17.80 16.10
CA ALA A 13 -12.27 -17.00 15.77
C ALA A 13 -11.54 -16.59 17.05
N ASP A 14 -10.31 -17.07 17.22
CA ASP A 14 -9.38 -16.52 18.22
C ASP A 14 -9.27 -15.00 18.01
N ALA A 15 -9.07 -14.25 19.12
CA ALA A 15 -8.83 -12.81 19.07
C ALA A 15 -7.70 -12.51 18.08
N PRO A 16 -7.74 -11.35 17.38
CA PRO A 16 -6.72 -11.01 16.38
C PRO A 16 -5.33 -11.06 17.01
N THR A 17 -4.39 -11.69 16.31
CA THR A 17 -3.02 -11.83 16.78
C THR A 17 -2.30 -10.50 16.63
N VAL A 18 -1.87 -9.89 17.73
CA VAL A 18 -0.98 -8.72 17.71
C VAL A 18 0.45 -9.21 17.94
N VAL A 19 1.37 -8.80 17.05
CA VAL A 19 2.80 -9.14 17.14
C VAL A 19 3.61 -7.86 17.19
N ASP A 20 4.50 -7.76 18.19
CA ASP A 20 5.39 -6.63 18.39
C ASP A 20 6.62 -6.78 17.47
N ALA A 21 6.77 -5.87 16.52
CA ALA A 21 7.89 -5.86 15.60
C ALA A 21 9.07 -5.00 16.08
N ILE A 22 8.91 -4.30 17.20
CA ILE A 22 9.99 -3.55 17.86
C ILE A 22 10.83 -4.51 18.66
N ASP A 23 10.19 -5.38 19.46
CA ASP A 23 10.86 -6.32 20.35
C ASP A 23 11.26 -7.62 19.62
N ASP A 24 10.42 -8.15 18.73
CA ASP A 24 10.69 -9.39 17.98
C ASP A 24 10.31 -9.25 16.48
N ARG A 25 11.15 -8.50 15.76
CA ARG A 25 10.97 -8.24 14.33
C ARG A 25 10.85 -9.52 13.49
N GLN A 26 11.67 -10.54 13.79
CA GLN A 26 11.68 -11.75 12.96
C GLN A 26 10.40 -12.55 13.12
N ASN A 27 9.88 -12.67 14.33
CA ASN A 27 8.59 -13.31 14.58
C ASN A 27 7.45 -12.54 13.90
N ALA A 28 7.44 -11.22 14.00
CA ALA A 28 6.43 -10.38 13.40
C ALA A 28 6.40 -10.54 11.85
N ILE A 29 7.57 -10.52 11.19
CA ILE A 29 7.68 -10.74 9.75
C ILE A 29 7.19 -12.15 9.37
N THR A 30 7.55 -13.18 10.15
CA THR A 30 7.16 -14.57 9.87
C THR A 30 5.65 -14.74 10.03
N ALA A 31 5.06 -14.28 11.12
CA ALA A 31 3.62 -14.35 11.37
C ALA A 31 2.81 -13.63 10.27
N ALA A 32 3.26 -12.43 9.88
CA ALA A 32 2.64 -11.67 8.79
C ALA A 32 2.71 -12.43 7.46
N ALA A 33 3.89 -12.96 7.11
CA ALA A 33 4.09 -13.67 5.84
C ALA A 33 3.24 -14.95 5.77
N ASP A 34 3.16 -15.71 6.86
CA ASP A 34 2.37 -16.94 6.92
C ASP A 34 0.87 -16.67 6.81
N ALA A 35 0.37 -15.64 7.51
CA ALA A 35 -1.01 -15.20 7.38
C ALA A 35 -1.36 -14.77 5.95
N LEU A 36 -0.50 -13.96 5.29
CA LEU A 36 -0.71 -13.51 3.93
C LEU A 36 -0.73 -14.67 2.92
N ARG A 37 0.21 -15.62 3.03
CA ARG A 37 0.26 -16.84 2.17
C ARG A 37 -0.98 -17.70 2.34
N ALA A 38 -1.56 -17.74 3.54
CA ALA A 38 -2.83 -18.44 3.81
C ALA A 38 -4.07 -17.68 3.26
N GLY A 39 -3.90 -16.53 2.64
CA GLY A 39 -4.98 -15.66 2.16
C GLY A 39 -5.63 -14.83 3.27
N GLY A 40 -4.92 -14.63 4.35
CA GLY A 40 -5.29 -13.77 5.47
C GLY A 40 -5.12 -12.29 5.18
N LEU A 41 -5.61 -11.46 6.11
CA LEU A 41 -5.39 -10.03 6.15
C LEU A 41 -4.39 -9.69 7.25
N VAL A 42 -3.47 -8.78 6.92
CA VAL A 42 -2.47 -8.31 7.88
C VAL A 42 -2.46 -6.79 7.90
N VAL A 43 -2.39 -6.20 9.08
CA VAL A 43 -2.08 -4.78 9.24
C VAL A 43 -0.57 -4.63 9.41
N LEU A 44 0.05 -3.78 8.57
CA LEU A 44 1.49 -3.54 8.51
C LEU A 44 1.79 -2.05 8.72
N PRO A 45 2.91 -1.70 9.38
CA PRO A 45 3.39 -0.33 9.42
C PRO A 45 3.86 0.12 8.03
N THR A 46 3.71 1.42 7.71
CA THR A 46 4.35 2.05 6.54
C THR A 46 4.95 3.39 6.94
N ASP A 47 5.67 4.02 6.02
CA ASP A 47 6.21 5.37 6.21
C ASP A 47 5.15 6.48 6.27
N THR A 48 3.89 6.17 5.98
CA THR A 48 2.78 7.14 6.04
C THR A 48 1.80 6.83 7.18
N VAL A 49 1.07 5.73 7.04
CA VAL A 49 0.03 5.25 7.99
C VAL A 49 0.08 3.74 8.04
N TYR A 50 -0.63 3.11 8.97
CA TYR A 50 -0.80 1.65 8.93
C TYR A 50 -1.57 1.22 7.68
N GLY A 51 -1.13 0.12 7.06
CA GLY A 51 -1.71 -0.46 5.85
C GLY A 51 -2.40 -1.79 6.13
N LEU A 52 -3.62 -1.97 5.61
CA LEU A 52 -4.30 -3.25 5.54
C LEU A 52 -3.86 -3.96 4.26
N ALA A 53 -3.25 -5.13 4.40
CA ALA A 53 -2.55 -5.87 3.37
C ALA A 53 -3.15 -7.26 3.11
N ALA A 54 -3.08 -7.71 1.86
CA ALA A 54 -3.23 -9.09 1.43
C ALA A 54 -2.18 -9.40 0.35
N ASP A 55 -1.87 -10.69 0.13
CA ASP A 55 -1.11 -11.10 -1.05
C ASP A 55 -1.88 -10.68 -2.31
N ALA A 56 -1.22 -9.90 -3.20
CA ALA A 56 -1.85 -9.32 -4.39
C ALA A 56 -2.37 -10.40 -5.37
N PHE A 57 -1.79 -11.60 -5.34
CA PHE A 57 -2.17 -12.72 -6.19
C PHE A 57 -3.17 -13.70 -5.52
N HIS A 58 -3.47 -13.50 -4.24
CA HIS A 58 -4.43 -14.31 -3.53
C HIS A 58 -5.84 -13.69 -3.57
N GLN A 59 -6.66 -14.06 -4.57
CA GLN A 59 -7.97 -13.44 -4.85
C GLN A 59 -8.92 -13.42 -3.64
N LYS A 60 -8.91 -14.47 -2.78
CA LYS A 60 -9.72 -14.46 -1.54
C LYS A 60 -9.21 -13.42 -0.55
N GLY A 61 -7.88 -13.24 -0.45
CA GLY A 61 -7.27 -12.22 0.42
C GLY A 61 -7.66 -10.81 -0.02
N THR A 62 -7.49 -10.49 -1.32
CA THR A 62 -7.85 -9.17 -1.84
C THR A 62 -9.35 -8.88 -1.71
N ALA A 63 -10.21 -9.88 -1.93
CA ALA A 63 -11.66 -9.73 -1.72
C ALA A 63 -12.00 -9.41 -0.25
N ARG A 64 -11.27 -9.99 0.73
CA ARG A 64 -11.43 -9.68 2.15
C ARG A 64 -11.09 -8.23 2.48
N ILE A 65 -10.11 -7.59 1.80
CA ILE A 65 -9.82 -6.15 2.00
C ILE A 65 -11.06 -5.31 1.68
N PHE A 66 -11.72 -5.56 0.55
CA PHE A 66 -12.95 -4.82 0.18
C PHE A 66 -14.06 -5.01 1.21
N ALA A 67 -14.24 -6.24 1.71
CA ALA A 67 -15.25 -6.55 2.73
C ALA A 67 -14.93 -5.88 4.08
N ALA A 68 -13.70 -6.04 4.60
CA ALA A 68 -13.27 -5.48 5.88
C ALA A 68 -13.39 -3.96 5.93
N LYS A 69 -13.10 -3.28 4.82
CA LYS A 69 -13.19 -1.82 4.70
C LYS A 69 -14.55 -1.31 4.26
N GLN A 70 -15.50 -2.15 3.87
CA GLN A 70 -16.71 -1.74 3.16
C GLN A 70 -16.39 -0.84 1.94
N ARG A 71 -15.30 -1.20 1.23
CA ARG A 71 -14.75 -0.40 0.14
C ARG A 71 -15.42 -0.76 -1.18
N SER A 72 -15.80 0.26 -1.96
CA SER A 72 -16.27 0.03 -3.32
C SER A 72 -15.16 -0.54 -4.20
N ARG A 73 -15.48 -1.54 -5.02
CA ARG A 73 -14.56 -2.12 -6.00
C ARG A 73 -14.22 -1.15 -7.16
N SER A 74 -14.93 -0.03 -7.28
CA SER A 74 -14.58 1.06 -8.21
C SER A 74 -13.33 1.85 -7.76
N LEU A 75 -12.87 1.63 -6.52
CA LEU A 75 -11.64 2.20 -5.99
C LEU A 75 -10.59 1.06 -5.91
N PRO A 76 -9.81 0.80 -6.95
CA PRO A 76 -8.89 -0.33 -6.98
C PRO A 76 -7.86 -0.27 -5.86
N LEU A 77 -7.31 -1.45 -5.51
CA LEU A 77 -6.25 -1.57 -4.52
C LEU A 77 -4.90 -1.27 -5.16
N PRO A 78 -4.09 -0.40 -4.60
CA PRO A 78 -2.69 -0.25 -4.99
C PRO A 78 -1.88 -1.44 -4.50
N VAL A 79 -0.72 -1.64 -5.13
CA VAL A 79 0.22 -2.72 -4.81
C VAL A 79 1.53 -2.15 -4.27
N LEU A 80 1.98 -2.69 -3.15
CA LEU A 80 3.31 -2.41 -2.64
C LEU A 80 4.33 -3.41 -3.20
N VAL A 81 5.48 -2.89 -3.58
CA VAL A 81 6.61 -3.65 -4.12
C VAL A 81 7.87 -3.39 -3.31
N ARG A 82 8.83 -4.31 -3.37
CA ARG A 82 10.11 -4.20 -2.67
C ARG A 82 11.20 -3.46 -3.47
N SER A 83 11.03 -3.34 -4.77
CA SER A 83 12.02 -2.71 -5.63
C SER A 83 11.41 -2.22 -6.95
N PRO A 84 12.03 -1.22 -7.62
CA PRO A 84 11.64 -0.82 -8.96
C PRO A 84 11.62 -1.98 -9.97
N LYS A 85 12.50 -2.99 -9.80
CA LYS A 85 12.53 -4.17 -10.67
C LYS A 85 11.26 -5.02 -10.61
N GLN A 86 10.58 -5.07 -9.45
CA GLN A 86 9.30 -5.78 -9.37
C GLN A 86 8.22 -5.06 -10.18
N LEU A 87 8.24 -3.73 -10.26
CA LEU A 87 7.30 -2.98 -11.09
C LEU A 87 7.39 -3.38 -12.56
N LEU A 88 8.59 -3.60 -13.10
CA LEU A 88 8.79 -4.03 -14.49
C LEU A 88 8.08 -5.34 -14.84
N GLY A 89 7.86 -6.22 -13.87
CA GLY A 89 7.07 -7.44 -14.06
C GLY A 89 5.56 -7.24 -13.97
N LEU A 90 5.10 -6.11 -13.45
CA LEU A 90 3.69 -5.82 -13.17
C LEU A 90 3.06 -4.87 -14.20
N CYS A 91 3.86 -4.17 -15.00
CA CYS A 91 3.41 -3.21 -16.02
C CYS A 91 3.87 -3.61 -17.42
N THR A 92 3.19 -3.10 -18.44
CA THR A 92 3.55 -3.35 -19.86
C THR A 92 4.51 -2.30 -20.39
N ASP A 93 4.36 -1.08 -19.95
CA ASP A 93 5.14 0.07 -20.41
C ASP A 93 5.44 0.99 -19.23
N LEU A 94 6.67 1.47 -19.17
CA LEU A 94 7.13 2.37 -18.11
C LEU A 94 7.68 3.64 -18.77
N PRO A 95 6.93 4.75 -18.72
CA PRO A 95 7.38 5.99 -19.32
C PRO A 95 8.62 6.55 -18.59
N PRO A 96 9.50 7.31 -19.27
CA PRO A 96 10.71 7.89 -18.64
C PRO A 96 10.43 8.74 -17.39
N ALA A 97 9.24 9.34 -17.30
CA ALA A 97 8.79 10.04 -16.09
C ALA A 97 8.72 9.12 -14.87
N ALA A 98 8.32 7.85 -15.05
CA ALA A 98 8.27 6.89 -13.95
C ALA A 98 9.66 6.61 -13.39
N GLU A 99 10.67 6.44 -14.24
CA GLU A 99 12.05 6.19 -13.80
C GLU A 99 12.59 7.37 -12.98
N ARG A 100 12.37 8.61 -13.45
CA ARG A 100 12.77 9.82 -12.72
C ARG A 100 12.06 9.94 -11.37
N LEU A 101 10.75 9.73 -11.34
CA LEU A 101 9.96 9.80 -10.12
C LEU A 101 10.33 8.72 -9.11
N MET A 102 10.60 7.48 -9.57
CA MET A 102 11.11 6.41 -8.70
C MET A 102 12.50 6.74 -8.15
N ALA A 103 13.38 7.30 -8.97
CA ALA A 103 14.72 7.69 -8.53
C ALA A 103 14.68 8.80 -7.45
N ALA A 104 13.68 9.69 -7.50
CA ALA A 104 13.50 10.76 -6.52
C ALA A 104 12.83 10.29 -5.22
N TYR A 105 11.81 9.42 -5.30
CA TYR A 105 10.87 9.23 -4.21
C TYR A 105 10.60 7.77 -3.83
N TRP A 106 11.37 6.79 -4.36
CA TRP A 106 11.31 5.40 -3.94
C TRP A 106 12.62 4.92 -3.32
N PRO A 107 12.58 4.29 -2.12
CA PRO A 107 11.37 4.04 -1.30
C PRO A 107 10.81 5.34 -0.70
N GLY A 108 9.46 5.43 -0.60
CA GLY A 108 8.82 6.61 0.00
C GLY A 108 7.34 6.79 -0.37
N PRO A 109 6.77 7.99 -0.13
CA PRO A 109 5.33 8.24 -0.16
C PRO A 109 4.80 8.55 -1.58
N LEU A 110 5.34 7.92 -2.62
CA LEU A 110 4.91 8.07 -4.00
C LEU A 110 4.22 6.81 -4.53
N THR A 111 3.00 6.94 -5.02
CA THR A 111 2.27 5.91 -5.76
C THR A 111 2.19 6.29 -7.23
N LEU A 112 2.68 5.43 -8.12
CA LEU A 112 2.58 5.60 -9.57
C LEU A 112 1.44 4.74 -10.12
N VAL A 113 0.56 5.33 -10.94
CA VAL A 113 -0.44 4.60 -11.72
C VAL A 113 0.11 4.41 -13.14
N VAL A 114 0.23 3.14 -13.53
CA VAL A 114 0.82 2.72 -14.80
C VAL A 114 -0.06 1.67 -15.49
N PRO A 115 0.11 1.43 -16.81
CA PRO A 115 -0.58 0.33 -17.49
C PRO A 115 -0.20 -1.02 -16.90
N ALA A 116 -1.19 -1.80 -16.44
CA ALA A 116 -0.97 -3.11 -15.85
C ALA A 116 -0.63 -4.17 -16.92
N GLN A 117 0.18 -5.16 -16.54
CA GLN A 117 0.43 -6.34 -17.37
C GLN A 117 -0.86 -7.17 -17.50
N PRO A 118 -1.43 -7.35 -18.72
CA PRO A 118 -2.72 -8.04 -18.90
C PRO A 118 -2.74 -9.50 -18.47
N ALA A 119 -1.57 -10.16 -18.43
CA ALA A 119 -1.45 -11.56 -18.05
C ALA A 119 -1.57 -11.80 -16.53
N MET A 120 -1.62 -10.75 -15.71
CA MET A 120 -1.71 -10.88 -14.26
C MET A 120 -3.07 -11.38 -13.83
N GLN A 121 -3.08 -12.50 -13.08
CA GLN A 121 -4.30 -13.10 -12.52
C GLN A 121 -4.52 -12.62 -11.08
N TRP A 122 -4.82 -11.35 -10.92
CA TRP A 122 -5.16 -10.74 -9.64
C TRP A 122 -6.57 -10.15 -9.65
N ASP A 123 -7.09 -9.89 -8.46
CA ASP A 123 -8.36 -9.20 -8.27
C ASP A 123 -8.15 -7.98 -7.37
N LEU A 124 -7.80 -6.85 -7.99
CA LEU A 124 -7.57 -5.58 -7.31
C LEU A 124 -8.76 -4.61 -7.41
N GLY A 125 -9.92 -5.08 -7.86
CA GLY A 125 -11.10 -4.27 -8.14
C GLY A 125 -11.18 -3.85 -9.62
N ARG A 126 -11.89 -2.75 -9.90
CA ARG A 126 -12.03 -2.23 -11.28
C ARG A 126 -10.81 -1.40 -11.65
N THR A 127 -9.79 -2.03 -12.17
CA THR A 127 -8.49 -1.40 -12.50
C THR A 127 -8.47 -0.74 -13.88
N GLU A 128 -9.39 -1.09 -14.76
CA GLU A 128 -9.48 -0.60 -16.15
C GLU A 128 -8.14 -0.72 -16.91
N GLY A 129 -7.38 -1.79 -16.62
CA GLY A 129 -6.08 -2.04 -17.24
C GLY A 129 -4.91 -1.24 -16.64
N THR A 130 -5.10 -0.59 -15.52
CA THR A 130 -4.05 0.15 -14.82
C THR A 130 -3.73 -0.45 -13.45
N ILE A 131 -2.61 -0.06 -12.85
CA ILE A 131 -2.24 -0.45 -11.49
C ILE A 131 -1.53 0.71 -10.78
N GLY A 132 -1.94 0.99 -9.54
CA GLY A 132 -1.19 1.87 -8.64
C GLY A 132 -0.10 1.08 -7.92
N VAL A 133 1.16 1.50 -8.01
CA VAL A 133 2.30 0.80 -7.38
C VAL A 133 3.12 1.76 -6.55
N ARG A 134 3.59 1.30 -5.39
CA ARG A 134 4.45 2.06 -4.48
C ARG A 134 5.53 1.16 -3.88
N MET A 135 6.71 1.70 -3.66
CA MET A 135 7.74 1.10 -2.80
C MET A 135 7.77 1.87 -1.47
N PRO A 136 7.28 1.29 -0.36
CA PRO A 136 7.21 2.01 0.92
C PRO A 136 8.59 2.16 1.55
N LEU A 137 8.80 3.21 2.34
CA LEU A 137 9.99 3.40 3.17
C LEU A 137 9.72 2.83 4.58
N ASP A 138 9.58 1.53 4.67
CA ASP A 138 9.42 0.81 5.94
C ASP A 138 10.04 -0.59 5.82
N ASP A 139 11.06 -0.82 6.63
CA ASP A 139 11.86 -2.04 6.55
C ASP A 139 11.09 -3.31 6.92
N ILE A 140 10.11 -3.23 7.84
CA ILE A 140 9.30 -4.38 8.25
C ILE A 140 8.45 -4.80 7.06
N THR A 141 7.73 -3.85 6.46
CA THR A 141 6.89 -4.11 5.29
C THR A 141 7.70 -4.58 4.09
N LEU A 142 8.87 -4.00 3.82
CA LEU A 142 9.76 -4.46 2.76
C LEU A 142 10.26 -5.89 2.98
N ASP A 143 10.51 -6.30 4.23
CA ASP A 143 10.91 -7.67 4.57
C ASP A 143 9.76 -8.66 4.44
N VAL A 144 8.52 -8.27 4.77
CA VAL A 144 7.32 -9.09 4.49
C VAL A 144 7.13 -9.26 2.98
N ILE A 145 7.23 -8.19 2.18
CA ILE A 145 7.15 -8.26 0.70
C ILE A 145 8.25 -9.17 0.13
N ARG A 146 9.45 -9.18 0.72
CA ARG A 146 10.51 -10.09 0.31
C ARG A 146 10.12 -11.56 0.46
N GLN A 147 9.34 -11.91 1.48
CA GLN A 147 8.93 -13.30 1.75
C GLN A 147 7.70 -13.74 0.96
N VAL A 148 6.76 -12.82 0.71
CA VAL A 148 5.46 -13.13 0.10
C VAL A 148 5.42 -12.77 -1.39
N GLY A 149 5.99 -11.64 -1.75
CA GLY A 149 5.82 -11.01 -3.05
C GLY A 149 5.05 -9.70 -2.95
N PRO A 150 4.59 -9.12 -4.06
CA PRO A 150 3.79 -7.89 -4.08
C PRO A 150 2.53 -8.01 -3.23
N LEU A 151 2.22 -6.98 -2.45
CA LEU A 151 1.06 -6.95 -1.55
C LEU A 151 0.03 -5.92 -2.05
N ALA A 152 -1.25 -6.31 -2.11
CA ALA A 152 -2.34 -5.35 -2.23
C ALA A 152 -2.55 -4.66 -0.89
N VAL A 153 -2.38 -3.34 -0.83
CA VAL A 153 -2.40 -2.59 0.43
C VAL A 153 -3.24 -1.33 0.31
N THR A 154 -4.00 -1.04 1.33
CA THR A 154 -4.73 0.22 1.50
C THR A 154 -4.61 0.67 2.95
N SER A 155 -4.93 1.93 3.29
CA SER A 155 -4.89 2.39 4.68
C SER A 155 -5.71 1.49 5.62
N ALA A 156 -5.21 1.25 6.84
CA ALA A 156 -5.85 0.40 7.85
C ALA A 156 -6.97 1.15 8.58
N ASN A 157 -8.10 1.37 7.88
CA ASN A 157 -9.29 2.03 8.41
C ASN A 157 -10.55 1.55 7.68
N THR A 158 -11.71 1.71 8.26
CA THR A 158 -12.98 1.61 7.53
C THR A 158 -13.11 2.77 6.54
N SER A 159 -13.76 2.55 5.38
CA SER A 159 -13.87 3.57 4.34
C SER A 159 -14.58 4.83 4.87
N GLY A 160 -13.97 5.99 4.64
CA GLY A 160 -14.48 7.29 5.11
C GLY A 160 -13.99 7.70 6.50
N SER A 161 -13.38 6.81 7.28
CA SER A 161 -12.76 7.14 8.58
C SER A 161 -11.30 7.59 8.40
N PRO A 162 -10.69 8.27 9.37
CA PRO A 162 -9.27 8.60 9.36
C PRO A 162 -8.41 7.34 9.29
N ALA A 163 -7.30 7.41 8.55
CA ALA A 163 -6.33 6.32 8.48
C ALA A 163 -5.63 6.11 9.84
N ALA A 164 -5.46 4.85 10.23
CA ALA A 164 -4.82 4.50 11.50
C ALA A 164 -3.33 4.87 11.51
N ARG A 165 -2.89 5.52 12.56
CA ARG A 165 -1.50 5.90 12.83
C ARG A 165 -0.88 5.08 13.96
N THR A 166 -1.71 4.38 14.72
CA THR A 166 -1.30 3.43 15.76
C THR A 166 -1.98 2.09 15.52
N ILE A 167 -1.42 1.05 16.13
CA ILE A 167 -2.01 -0.28 16.02
C ILE A 167 -3.38 -0.34 16.69
N ASP A 168 -3.56 0.36 17.81
CA ASP A 168 -4.83 0.43 18.54
C ASP A 168 -5.95 1.07 17.69
N GLU A 169 -5.62 2.13 16.94
CA GLU A 169 -6.55 2.76 16.00
C GLU A 169 -6.97 1.78 14.89
N ALA A 170 -6.02 0.98 14.37
CA ALA A 170 -6.32 -0.03 13.37
C ALA A 170 -7.20 -1.15 13.93
N ILE A 171 -6.90 -1.65 15.12
CA ILE A 171 -7.71 -2.67 15.82
C ILE A 171 -9.12 -2.14 16.09
N SER A 172 -9.25 -0.91 16.57
CA SER A 172 -10.56 -0.31 16.87
C SER A 172 -11.49 -0.21 15.65
N GLN A 173 -10.91 -0.06 14.44
CA GLN A 173 -11.66 0.09 13.20
C GLN A 173 -11.90 -1.22 12.46
N LEU A 174 -10.95 -2.17 12.49
CA LEU A 174 -10.96 -3.38 11.67
C LEU A 174 -11.22 -4.67 12.47
N GLY A 175 -10.91 -4.67 13.78
CA GLY A 175 -11.21 -5.75 14.73
C GLY A 175 -10.85 -7.13 14.18
N ASP A 176 -11.78 -8.09 14.35
CA ASP A 176 -11.61 -9.50 13.97
C ASP A 176 -11.59 -9.74 12.45
N SER A 177 -11.72 -8.68 11.61
CA SER A 177 -11.59 -8.83 10.16
C SER A 177 -10.15 -9.12 9.72
N VAL A 178 -9.17 -8.82 10.58
CA VAL A 178 -7.73 -8.95 10.33
C VAL A 178 -7.18 -10.14 11.13
N ASP A 179 -6.31 -10.91 10.51
CA ASP A 179 -5.75 -12.12 11.14
C ASP A 179 -4.50 -11.78 11.98
N VAL A 180 -3.66 -10.85 11.52
CA VAL A 180 -2.45 -10.41 12.22
C VAL A 180 -2.29 -8.90 12.16
N TYR A 181 -2.00 -8.31 13.31
CA TYR A 181 -1.62 -6.91 13.46
C TYR A 181 -0.13 -6.83 13.82
N VAL A 182 0.68 -6.19 12.98
CA VAL A 182 2.11 -5.99 13.22
C VAL A 182 2.32 -4.60 13.82
N ASP A 183 2.65 -4.55 15.10
CA ASP A 183 2.94 -3.29 15.79
C ASP A 183 4.40 -2.86 15.53
N GLY A 184 4.57 -1.81 14.74
CA GLY A 184 5.85 -1.15 14.47
C GLY A 184 5.96 0.22 15.14
N GLY A 185 5.13 0.50 16.15
CA GLY A 185 5.05 1.78 16.84
C GLY A 185 4.23 2.85 16.10
N PRO A 186 4.02 4.01 16.70
CA PRO A 186 3.26 5.11 16.10
C PRO A 186 3.85 5.59 14.77
N ARG A 187 2.98 5.93 13.82
CA ARG A 187 3.38 6.55 12.54
C ARG A 187 3.30 8.06 12.67
N GLU A 188 4.44 8.72 12.59
CA GLU A 188 4.54 10.18 12.67
C GLU A 188 4.28 10.86 11.32
N GLY A 189 4.32 10.11 10.21
CA GLY A 189 4.01 10.58 8.86
C GLY A 189 2.61 11.21 8.77
N GLY A 190 2.53 12.39 8.14
CA GLY A 190 1.32 13.22 8.18
C GLY A 190 0.27 12.86 7.15
N ALA A 191 0.66 12.72 5.91
CA ALA A 191 -0.25 12.59 4.78
C ALA A 191 -0.21 11.18 4.16
N ALA A 192 -1.25 10.84 3.42
CA ALA A 192 -1.23 9.66 2.55
C ALA A 192 -0.21 9.87 1.41
N SER A 193 0.14 8.80 0.67
CA SER A 193 1.02 8.92 -0.48
C SER A 193 0.46 9.85 -1.55
N THR A 194 1.34 10.60 -2.21
CA THR A 194 1.01 11.31 -3.45
C THR A 194 0.80 10.29 -4.57
N VAL A 195 -0.26 10.47 -5.38
CA VAL A 195 -0.62 9.54 -6.46
C VAL A 195 -0.50 10.23 -7.81
N VAL A 196 0.33 9.69 -8.70
CA VAL A 196 0.60 10.24 -10.03
C VAL A 196 0.17 9.24 -11.10
N ASP A 197 -0.70 9.68 -12.01
CA ASP A 197 -1.11 8.92 -13.21
C ASP A 197 -0.12 9.17 -14.35
N LEU A 198 0.44 8.08 -14.88
CA LEU A 198 1.37 8.08 -16.01
C LEU A 198 0.80 7.35 -17.25
N THR A 199 -0.49 7.04 -17.24
CA THR A 199 -1.12 6.23 -18.29
C THR A 199 -1.47 7.01 -19.56
N ARG A 200 -1.44 8.36 -19.52
CA ARG A 200 -1.94 9.23 -20.58
C ARG A 200 -0.87 10.08 -21.28
N GLY A 201 0.40 9.69 -21.15
CA GLY A 201 1.52 10.39 -21.82
C GLY A 201 2.08 11.59 -21.06
N THR A 202 1.28 12.25 -20.21
CA THR A 202 1.70 13.30 -19.29
C THR A 202 1.45 12.86 -17.85
N ALA A 203 2.36 13.23 -16.93
CA ALA A 203 2.16 12.96 -15.52
C ALA A 203 1.01 13.84 -14.98
N THR A 204 0.07 13.22 -14.29
CA THR A 204 -1.07 13.93 -13.69
C THR A 204 -1.20 13.53 -12.22
N ILE A 205 -1.18 14.48 -11.30
CA ILE A 205 -1.39 14.23 -9.87
C ILE A 205 -2.88 13.97 -9.65
N LEU A 206 -3.22 12.73 -9.30
CA LEU A 206 -4.60 12.32 -8.98
C LEU A 206 -4.96 12.64 -7.54
N ARG A 207 -3.97 12.65 -6.66
CA ARG A 207 -4.12 12.97 -5.23
C ARG A 207 -2.81 13.53 -4.69
N GLY A 208 -2.87 14.73 -4.12
CA GLY A 208 -1.81 15.27 -3.30
C GLY A 208 -1.61 14.46 -2.01
N GLY A 209 -0.40 14.43 -1.51
CA GLY A 209 -0.01 13.70 -0.31
C GLY A 209 1.19 14.35 0.36
N ASP A 210 2.14 13.53 0.80
CA ASP A 210 3.32 13.97 1.54
C ASP A 210 4.38 14.70 0.67
N LEU A 211 4.31 14.54 -0.65
CA LEU A 211 5.24 15.17 -1.58
C LEU A 211 4.72 16.52 -2.07
N ASP A 212 5.64 17.44 -2.29
CA ASP A 212 5.33 18.72 -2.94
C ASP A 212 4.94 18.50 -4.41
N GLU A 213 3.80 19.04 -4.80
CA GLU A 213 3.22 18.78 -6.12
C GLU A 213 4.01 19.44 -7.24
N ASP A 214 4.59 20.61 -7.00
CA ASP A 214 5.41 21.34 -7.99
C ASP A 214 6.73 20.60 -8.23
N ASP A 215 7.40 20.11 -7.16
CA ASP A 215 8.60 19.29 -7.29
C ASP A 215 8.30 17.97 -8.02
N VAL A 216 7.17 17.31 -7.72
CA VAL A 216 6.75 16.07 -8.40
C VAL A 216 6.52 16.32 -9.90
N ALA A 217 5.84 17.40 -10.26
CA ALA A 217 5.62 17.77 -11.66
C ALA A 217 6.95 18.07 -12.39
N ALA A 218 7.82 18.88 -11.79
CA ALA A 218 9.13 19.23 -12.36
C ALA A 218 10.04 18.00 -12.56
N VAL A 219 10.04 17.04 -11.62
CA VAL A 219 10.76 15.77 -11.78
C VAL A 219 10.15 14.95 -12.92
N ALA A 220 8.83 14.85 -13.00
CA ALA A 220 8.15 14.09 -14.05
C ALA A 220 8.46 14.65 -15.46
N GLU A 221 8.58 15.95 -15.59
CA GLU A 221 8.92 16.66 -16.85
C GLU A 221 10.43 16.64 -17.16
N GLY A 222 11.27 16.34 -16.15
CA GLY A 222 12.74 16.35 -16.26
C GLY A 222 13.35 17.74 -16.08
N GLU A 223 12.61 18.67 -15.50
CA GLU A 223 13.04 20.04 -15.18
C GLU A 223 13.76 20.11 -13.82
N LEU A 224 13.49 19.18 -12.91
CA LEU A 224 14.16 19.03 -11.62
C LEU A 224 14.89 17.69 -11.56
N ASP A 225 16.16 17.74 -11.14
CA ASP A 225 16.98 16.52 -10.94
C ASP A 225 16.40 15.65 -9.82
N PRO A 226 16.27 14.32 -10.01
CA PRO A 226 15.72 13.41 -9.01
C PRO A 226 16.45 13.44 -7.65
N LEU A 227 17.78 13.59 -7.63
CA LEU A 227 18.53 13.63 -6.37
C LEU A 227 18.30 14.96 -5.63
N GLU A 228 18.17 16.07 -6.37
CA GLU A 228 17.81 17.35 -5.78
C GLU A 228 16.39 17.31 -5.19
N ALA A 229 15.43 16.73 -5.89
CA ALA A 229 14.07 16.56 -5.40
C ALA A 229 14.02 15.68 -4.14
N ALA A 230 14.78 14.58 -4.12
CA ALA A 230 14.91 13.72 -2.94
C ALA A 230 15.48 14.49 -1.73
N ALA A 231 16.49 15.33 -1.94
CA ALA A 231 17.07 16.15 -0.88
C ALA A 231 16.07 17.16 -0.32
N ARG A 232 15.32 17.86 -1.17
CA ARG A 232 14.28 18.81 -0.77
C ARG A 232 13.18 18.12 0.05
N TRP A 233 12.75 16.91 -0.37
CA TRP A 233 11.78 16.14 0.40
C TRP A 233 12.32 15.73 1.77
N ALA A 234 13.56 15.22 1.84
CA ALA A 234 14.18 14.81 3.10
C ALA A 234 14.33 16.00 4.08
N GLU A 235 14.68 17.20 3.61
CA GLU A 235 14.75 18.41 4.43
C GLU A 235 13.38 18.81 5.02
N ARG A 236 12.30 18.70 4.22
CA ARG A 236 10.93 18.98 4.71
C ARG A 236 10.43 17.95 5.71
N ALA A 237 10.74 16.67 5.50
CA ALA A 237 10.36 15.60 6.40
C ALA A 237 11.06 15.64 7.77
N ALA A 238 12.19 16.36 7.89
CA ALA A 238 12.95 16.55 9.11
C ALA A 238 12.49 17.76 9.96
N THR A 239 11.53 18.57 9.46
CA THR A 239 11.03 19.81 10.11
C THR A 239 9.66 19.63 10.69
#